data_1bd0623bbf72d64393ab8bbef53334fb
#
_entry.id   1bd0623bbf72d64393ab8bbef53334fb
#
_cell.length_a   1.000
_cell.length_b   1.000
_cell.length_c   1.000
_cell.angle_alpha   90.00
_cell.angle_beta   90.00
_cell.angle_gamma   90.00
#
_symmetry.space_group_name_H-M   'P 1'
#
loop_
_entity.id
_entity.type
_entity.pdbx_description
1 polymer ?
#
loop_
_entity_poly.entity_id
_entity_poly.type
_entity_poly.pdbx_seq_one_letter_code
_entity_poly.pdbx_strand_id
1 'polypeptide(L)'
;MTRLNMAADVGADMGLVFPRNDEELRQAPNLSKVPLVYVMSRGNRDQRPLPTIPELEAMGYKACIDATTSILVAFTAMKRAFAEIRDTGTFAGLSAQECVDARQQIEDLVGLERFYEIEEETVENKRWGKR
;
A
#
# COMPACT_ATOMS: atom_id res chain seq x y z
N MET A 1 -19.98 17.46 1.05
CA MET A 1 -19.75 17.92 -0.34
C MET A 1 -19.51 19.42 -0.49
N THR A 2 -20.18 20.31 0.28
CA THR A 2 -20.04 21.79 0.12
C THR A 2 -18.58 22.27 0.14
N ARG A 3 -17.80 21.88 1.16
CA ARG A 3 -16.39 22.29 1.28
C ARG A 3 -15.52 21.80 0.11
N LEU A 4 -15.77 20.59 -0.38
CA LEU A 4 -15.05 20.04 -1.53
C LEU A 4 -15.38 20.82 -2.81
N ASN A 5 -16.66 21.14 -3.02
CA ASN A 5 -17.07 21.93 -4.19
C ASN A 5 -16.54 23.37 -4.13
N MET A 6 -16.40 23.96 -2.94
CA MET A 6 -15.71 25.25 -2.77
C MET A 6 -14.22 25.16 -3.14
N ALA A 7 -13.54 24.04 -2.78
CA ALA A 7 -12.16 23.82 -3.20
C ALA A 7 -12.04 23.66 -4.72
N ALA A 8 -13.00 22.98 -5.35
CA ALA A 8 -13.08 22.89 -6.82
C ALA A 8 -13.24 24.27 -7.47
N ASP A 9 -14.05 25.16 -6.88
CA ASP A 9 -14.27 26.51 -7.41
C ASP A 9 -13.01 27.40 -7.39
N VAL A 10 -12.02 27.05 -6.58
CA VAL A 10 -10.71 27.74 -6.50
C VAL A 10 -9.56 26.93 -7.09
N GLY A 11 -9.83 25.86 -7.86
CA GLY A 11 -8.85 25.17 -8.68
C GLY A 11 -8.40 23.79 -8.19
N ALA A 12 -9.15 23.12 -7.30
CA ALA A 12 -8.86 21.74 -7.00
C ALA A 12 -9.32 20.82 -8.14
N ASP A 13 -8.43 19.96 -8.65
CA ASP A 13 -8.67 19.04 -9.77
C ASP A 13 -9.37 17.75 -9.36
N MET A 14 -9.21 17.31 -8.11
CA MET A 14 -9.75 16.07 -7.56
C MET A 14 -10.18 16.27 -6.11
N GLY A 15 -11.11 15.44 -5.66
CA GLY A 15 -11.57 15.42 -4.27
C GLY A 15 -11.35 14.07 -3.60
N LEU A 16 -10.76 14.08 -2.41
CA LEU A 16 -10.58 12.89 -1.59
C LEU A 16 -11.68 12.86 -0.53
N VAL A 17 -12.42 11.74 -0.46
CA VAL A 17 -13.60 11.64 0.39
C VAL A 17 -13.61 10.39 1.26
N PHE A 18 -14.30 10.50 2.39
CA PHE A 18 -14.48 9.46 3.39
C PHE A 18 -15.97 9.29 3.73
N PRO A 19 -16.79 8.72 2.84
CA PRO A 19 -18.20 8.47 3.11
C PRO A 19 -18.38 7.59 4.36
N ARG A 20 -19.38 7.88 5.15
CA ARG A 20 -19.63 7.21 6.42
C ARG A 20 -20.53 5.99 6.29
N ASN A 21 -21.33 5.96 5.24
CA ASN A 21 -22.32 4.92 4.97
C ASN A 21 -22.50 4.72 3.45
N ASP A 22 -23.26 3.70 3.07
CA ASP A 22 -23.50 3.35 1.67
C ASP A 22 -24.29 4.41 0.90
N GLU A 23 -25.13 5.18 1.57
CA GLU A 23 -25.88 6.27 0.92
C GLU A 23 -24.95 7.41 0.51
N GLU A 24 -24.13 7.88 1.46
CA GLU A 24 -23.11 8.90 1.17
C GLU A 24 -22.13 8.42 0.09
N LEU A 25 -21.75 7.14 0.14
CA LEU A 25 -20.85 6.52 -0.84
C LEU A 25 -21.42 6.62 -2.26
N ARG A 26 -22.69 6.25 -2.45
CA ARG A 26 -23.35 6.28 -3.78
C ARG A 26 -23.64 7.69 -4.27
N GLN A 27 -23.96 8.61 -3.38
CA GLN A 27 -24.34 9.97 -3.74
C GLN A 27 -23.15 10.88 -4.02
N ALA A 28 -22.00 10.65 -3.36
CA ALA A 28 -20.87 11.56 -3.42
C ALA A 28 -20.39 11.90 -4.84
N PRO A 29 -20.22 10.94 -5.78
CA PRO A 29 -19.79 11.27 -7.13
C PRO A 29 -20.76 12.20 -7.89
N ASN A 30 -22.07 12.03 -7.66
CA ASN A 30 -23.11 12.86 -8.31
C ASN A 30 -23.20 14.28 -7.73
N LEU A 31 -22.69 14.50 -6.52
CA LEU A 31 -22.72 15.78 -5.82
C LEU A 31 -21.40 16.56 -5.96
N SER A 32 -20.39 15.96 -6.55
CA SER A 32 -19.06 16.56 -6.69
C SER A 32 -18.90 17.28 -8.03
N LYS A 33 -18.29 18.45 -7.99
CA LYS A 33 -17.88 19.20 -9.20
C LYS A 33 -16.59 18.64 -9.83
N VAL A 34 -15.83 17.84 -9.09
CA VAL A 34 -14.54 17.27 -9.52
C VAL A 34 -14.52 15.75 -9.34
N PRO A 35 -13.67 15.03 -10.08
CA PRO A 35 -13.48 13.59 -9.87
C PRO A 35 -13.17 13.25 -8.43
N LEU A 36 -13.72 12.12 -7.93
CA LEU A 36 -13.51 11.68 -6.56
C LEU A 36 -12.52 10.52 -6.46
N VAL A 37 -11.70 10.58 -5.42
CA VAL A 37 -10.85 9.50 -4.91
C VAL A 37 -11.49 8.95 -3.65
N TYR A 38 -11.75 7.65 -3.61
CA TYR A 38 -12.20 6.95 -2.40
C TYR A 38 -10.99 6.50 -1.57
N VAL A 39 -11.05 6.68 -0.26
CA VAL A 39 -10.03 6.12 0.65
C VAL A 39 -10.59 4.90 1.35
N MET A 40 -10.11 3.74 0.93
CA MET A 40 -10.41 2.47 1.57
C MET A 40 -9.51 2.29 2.81
N SER A 41 -10.13 2.08 3.95
CA SER A 41 -9.42 1.87 5.21
C SER A 41 -9.98 0.64 5.91
N ARG A 42 -9.39 -0.52 5.64
CA ARG A 42 -9.76 -1.77 6.30
C ARG A 42 -9.46 -1.68 7.79
N GLY A 43 -10.34 -2.25 8.61
CA GLY A 43 -10.22 -2.19 10.06
C GLY A 43 -10.50 -0.81 10.67
N ASN A 44 -11.14 0.09 9.91
CA ASN A 44 -11.56 1.40 10.44
C ASN A 44 -12.57 1.22 11.58
N ARG A 45 -12.48 2.08 12.60
CA ARG A 45 -13.35 2.03 13.79
C ARG A 45 -14.77 2.50 13.52
N ASP A 46 -14.95 3.30 12.47
CA ASP A 46 -16.22 3.96 12.15
C ASP A 46 -17.12 3.08 11.26
N GLN A 47 -16.70 1.85 10.98
CA GLN A 47 -17.40 0.87 10.13
C GLN A 47 -17.80 1.44 8.75
N ARG A 48 -16.94 2.27 8.17
CA ARG A 48 -17.17 2.84 6.85
C ARG A 48 -17.22 1.74 5.80
N PRO A 49 -17.96 1.96 4.70
CA PRO A 49 -18.07 0.99 3.62
C PRO A 49 -16.70 0.55 3.07
N LEU A 50 -16.61 -0.71 2.65
CA LEU A 50 -15.43 -1.29 2.02
C LEU A 50 -15.82 -1.88 0.65
N PRO A 51 -16.23 -1.03 -0.30
CA PRO A 51 -16.61 -1.48 -1.64
C PRO A 51 -15.41 -2.07 -2.38
N THR A 52 -15.68 -2.91 -3.36
CA THR A 52 -14.69 -3.38 -4.32
C THR A 52 -14.34 -2.26 -5.33
N ILE A 53 -13.20 -2.39 -6.01
CA ILE A 53 -12.81 -1.43 -7.07
C ILE A 53 -13.86 -1.36 -8.19
N PRO A 54 -14.42 -2.49 -8.71
CA PRO A 54 -15.49 -2.42 -9.70
C PRO A 54 -16.76 -1.71 -9.22
N GLU A 55 -17.12 -1.87 -7.94
CA GLU A 55 -18.26 -1.14 -7.38
C GLU A 55 -18.00 0.36 -7.32
N LEU A 56 -16.79 0.78 -6.93
CA LEU A 56 -16.40 2.19 -6.93
C LEU A 56 -16.44 2.79 -8.34
N GLU A 57 -15.92 2.07 -9.32
CA GLU A 57 -15.96 2.46 -10.73
C GLU A 57 -17.39 2.64 -11.22
N ALA A 58 -18.28 1.66 -10.93
CA ALA A 58 -19.69 1.72 -11.29
C ALA A 58 -20.43 2.90 -10.63
N MET A 59 -20.01 3.33 -9.43
CA MET A 59 -20.55 4.51 -8.74
C MET A 59 -19.97 5.84 -9.28
N GLY A 60 -18.92 5.80 -10.13
CA GLY A 60 -18.32 6.99 -10.75
C GLY A 60 -17.08 7.55 -10.03
N TYR A 61 -16.52 6.84 -9.06
CA TYR A 61 -15.19 7.18 -8.51
C TYR A 61 -14.10 6.99 -9.56
N LYS A 62 -13.07 7.84 -9.54
CA LYS A 62 -11.98 7.81 -10.53
C LYS A 62 -10.69 7.19 -10.02
N ALA A 63 -10.54 7.08 -8.71
CA ALA A 63 -9.42 6.40 -8.09
C ALA A 63 -9.80 5.86 -6.71
N CYS A 64 -9.00 4.91 -6.24
CA CYS A 64 -9.08 4.37 -4.88
C CYS A 64 -7.68 4.33 -4.26
N ILE A 65 -7.57 4.78 -3.02
CA ILE A 65 -6.37 4.61 -2.21
C ILE A 65 -6.67 3.54 -1.17
N ASP A 66 -5.96 2.42 -1.20
CA ASP A 66 -5.97 1.47 -0.09
C ASP A 66 -4.94 1.94 0.97
N ALA A 67 -5.45 2.54 2.02
CA ALA A 67 -4.61 3.19 3.03
C ALA A 67 -4.02 2.23 4.06
N THR A 68 -4.55 1.01 4.20
CA THR A 68 -4.23 0.18 5.38
C THR A 68 -3.91 -1.28 5.09
N THR A 69 -4.32 -1.84 3.96
CA THR A 69 -4.18 -3.28 3.69
C THR A 69 -2.74 -3.75 3.78
N SER A 70 -1.80 -3.05 3.15
CA SER A 70 -0.39 -3.43 3.13
C SER A 70 0.21 -3.53 4.54
N ILE A 71 -0.02 -2.52 5.38
CA ILE A 71 0.52 -2.53 6.75
C ILE A 71 -0.16 -3.57 7.64
N LEU A 72 -1.46 -3.79 7.49
CA LEU A 72 -2.19 -4.80 8.27
C LEU A 72 -1.75 -6.23 7.90
N VAL A 73 -1.54 -6.49 6.62
CA VAL A 73 -1.02 -7.78 6.14
C VAL A 73 0.40 -8.00 6.63
N ALA A 74 1.29 -7.01 6.44
CA ALA A 74 2.69 -7.10 6.88
C ALA A 74 2.78 -7.30 8.41
N PHE A 75 2.06 -6.50 9.20
CA PHE A 75 2.03 -6.65 10.65
C PHE A 75 1.55 -8.03 11.09
N THR A 76 0.47 -8.52 10.47
CA THR A 76 -0.12 -9.81 10.84
C THR A 76 0.84 -10.96 10.51
N ALA A 77 1.47 -10.92 9.33
CA ALA A 77 2.45 -11.91 8.91
C ALA A 77 3.69 -11.92 9.83
N MET A 78 4.28 -10.76 10.08
CA MET A 78 5.43 -10.63 10.98
C MET A 78 5.10 -11.08 12.41
N LYS A 79 3.93 -10.68 12.93
CA LYS A 79 3.50 -11.10 14.27
C LYS A 79 3.40 -12.62 14.40
N ARG A 80 2.87 -13.31 13.38
CA ARG A 80 2.79 -14.78 13.35
C ARG A 80 4.19 -15.41 13.31
N ALA A 81 5.06 -14.92 12.43
CA ALA A 81 6.42 -15.42 12.30
C ALA A 81 7.22 -15.27 13.60
N PHE A 82 7.17 -14.10 14.23
CA PHE A 82 7.88 -13.88 15.50
C PHE A 82 7.29 -14.68 16.67
N ALA A 83 5.97 -14.90 16.69
CA ALA A 83 5.37 -15.79 17.69
C ALA A 83 5.88 -17.23 17.54
N GLU A 84 5.93 -17.74 16.31
CA GLU A 84 6.44 -19.08 16.01
C GLU A 84 7.92 -19.21 16.43
N ILE A 85 8.77 -18.25 16.05
CA ILE A 85 10.19 -18.24 16.43
C ILE A 85 10.35 -18.25 17.97
N ARG A 86 9.58 -17.43 18.68
CA ARG A 86 9.62 -17.38 20.15
C ARG A 86 9.23 -18.71 20.78
N ASP A 87 8.21 -19.37 20.24
CA ASP A 87 7.62 -20.57 20.86
C ASP A 87 8.35 -21.86 20.46
N THR A 88 8.98 -21.90 19.28
CA THR A 88 9.63 -23.11 18.73
C THR A 88 11.14 -22.96 18.48
N GLY A 89 11.68 -21.75 18.53
CA GLY A 89 13.08 -21.46 18.20
C GLY A 89 13.37 -21.40 16.69
N THR A 90 12.35 -21.57 15.83
CA THR A 90 12.49 -21.56 14.37
C THR A 90 11.26 -20.97 13.69
N PHE A 91 11.37 -20.71 12.37
CA PHE A 91 10.24 -20.34 11.53
C PHE A 91 10.15 -21.30 10.35
N ALA A 92 9.04 -22.03 10.27
CA ALA A 92 8.79 -23.03 9.22
C ALA A 92 7.75 -22.55 8.17
N GLY A 93 7.26 -21.31 8.31
CA GLY A 93 6.22 -20.77 7.44
C GLY A 93 6.67 -20.48 5.99
N LEU A 94 7.99 -20.52 5.72
CA LEU A 94 8.57 -20.48 4.38
C LEU A 94 9.63 -21.58 4.25
N SER A 95 9.63 -22.28 3.13
CA SER A 95 10.71 -23.19 2.76
C SER A 95 11.99 -22.41 2.44
N ALA A 96 13.13 -23.11 2.44
CA ALA A 96 14.40 -22.51 2.05
C ALA A 96 14.37 -21.91 0.64
N GLN A 97 13.69 -22.57 -0.30
CA GLN A 97 13.55 -22.08 -1.67
C GLN A 97 12.69 -20.81 -1.73
N GLU A 98 11.55 -20.76 -1.03
CA GLU A 98 10.72 -19.56 -0.97
C GLU A 98 11.48 -18.37 -0.36
N CYS A 99 12.37 -18.61 0.61
CA CYS A 99 13.22 -17.56 1.16
C CYS A 99 14.21 -17.02 0.12
N VAL A 100 14.83 -17.90 -0.68
CA VAL A 100 15.74 -17.50 -1.78
C VAL A 100 14.99 -16.69 -2.84
N ASP A 101 13.83 -17.19 -3.27
CA ASP A 101 13.02 -16.54 -4.30
C ASP A 101 12.50 -15.17 -3.84
N ALA A 102 12.05 -15.07 -2.60
CA ALA A 102 11.59 -13.80 -2.03
C ALA A 102 12.74 -12.79 -1.91
N ARG A 103 13.93 -13.24 -1.52
CA ARG A 103 15.13 -12.40 -1.46
C ARG A 103 15.49 -11.85 -2.84
N GLN A 104 15.54 -12.71 -3.85
CA GLN A 104 15.83 -12.30 -5.22
C GLN A 104 14.81 -11.26 -5.73
N GLN A 105 13.51 -11.50 -5.48
CA GLN A 105 12.47 -10.54 -5.85
C GLN A 105 12.64 -9.17 -5.18
N ILE A 106 13.08 -9.14 -3.91
CA ILE A 106 13.36 -7.89 -3.20
C ILE A 106 14.58 -7.19 -3.81
N GLU A 107 15.65 -7.93 -4.09
CA GLU A 107 16.87 -7.41 -4.71
C GLU A 107 16.58 -6.79 -6.09
N ASP A 108 15.81 -7.49 -6.92
CA ASP A 108 15.35 -7.00 -8.23
C ASP A 108 14.48 -5.75 -8.10
N LEU A 109 13.53 -5.75 -7.13
CA LEU A 109 12.61 -4.64 -6.92
C LEU A 109 13.33 -3.33 -6.52
N VAL A 110 14.39 -3.43 -5.72
CA VAL A 110 15.19 -2.27 -5.31
C VAL A 110 16.30 -1.94 -6.29
N GLY A 111 16.51 -2.76 -7.33
CA GLY A 111 17.57 -2.59 -8.33
C GLY A 111 18.97 -2.73 -7.73
N LEU A 112 19.18 -3.73 -6.87
CA LEU A 112 20.39 -3.88 -6.06
C LEU A 112 21.68 -3.98 -6.91
N GLU A 113 21.62 -4.63 -8.08
CA GLU A 113 22.75 -4.75 -9.00
C GLU A 113 23.34 -3.39 -9.40
N ARG A 114 22.46 -2.40 -9.65
CA ARG A 114 22.93 -1.04 -9.96
C ARG A 114 23.69 -0.41 -8.80
N PHE A 115 23.36 -0.73 -7.57
CA PHE A 115 24.10 -0.22 -6.41
C PHE A 115 25.47 -0.90 -6.29
N TYR A 116 25.58 -2.17 -6.63
CA TYR A 116 26.88 -2.86 -6.70
C TYR A 116 27.77 -2.30 -7.81
N GLU A 117 27.22 -2.00 -8.99
CA GLU A 117 27.97 -1.32 -10.06
C GLU A 117 28.51 0.04 -9.60
N ILE A 118 27.69 0.86 -8.92
CA ILE A 118 28.11 2.15 -8.36
C ILE A 118 29.20 1.94 -7.30
N GLU A 119 29.05 0.93 -6.44
CA GLU A 119 30.05 0.61 -5.43
C GLU A 119 31.39 0.21 -6.08
N GLU A 120 31.38 -0.63 -7.10
CA GLU A 120 32.57 -1.01 -7.85
C GLU A 120 33.28 0.16 -8.51
N GLU A 121 32.54 1.14 -9.02
CA GLU A 121 33.08 2.33 -9.68
C GLU A 121 33.62 3.37 -8.68
N THR A 122 33.03 3.47 -7.49
CA THR A 122 33.25 4.59 -6.57
C THR A 122 34.06 4.23 -5.34
N VAL A 123 34.00 2.98 -4.87
CA VAL A 123 34.75 2.53 -3.68
C VAL A 123 36.10 1.95 -4.11
N GLU A 124 37.20 2.52 -3.60
CA GLU A 124 38.53 1.95 -3.80
C GLU A 124 38.63 0.55 -3.19
N ASN A 125 38.32 -0.46 -3.96
CA ASN A 125 38.30 -1.90 -3.59
C ASN A 125 39.69 -2.49 -3.29
N LYS A 126 40.74 -1.66 -3.19
CA LYS A 126 42.14 -2.10 -2.98
C LYS A 126 42.46 -2.51 -1.53
N ARG A 127 41.56 -2.26 -0.56
CA ARG A 127 41.84 -2.51 0.88
C ARG A 127 41.25 -3.79 1.46
N TRP A 128 40.25 -4.36 0.86
CA TRP A 128 39.61 -5.58 1.39
C TRP A 128 39.70 -6.68 0.32
N GLY A 129 40.71 -7.53 0.48
CA GLY A 129 40.91 -8.65 -0.42
C GLY A 129 39.64 -9.45 -0.64
N LYS A 130 39.41 -9.86 -1.91
CA LYS A 130 38.30 -10.72 -2.33
C LYS A 130 38.14 -11.87 -1.32
N ARG A 131 36.96 -11.99 -0.71
CA ARG A 131 36.54 -13.19 0.00
C ARG A 131 35.98 -14.20 -0.96
#